data_7e5c5fcae92951fc7012b1c425e699ee
#
_entry.id   7e5c5fcae92951fc7012b1c425e699ee
#
_cell.length_a   1.000
_cell.length_b   1.000
_cell.length_c   1.000
_cell.angle_alpha   90.00
_cell.angle_beta   90.00
_cell.angle_gamma   90.00
#
_symmetry.space_group_name_H-M   'P 1'
#
loop_
_entity.id
_entity.type
_entity.pdbx_description
1 polymer ?
#
loop_
_entity_poly.entity_id
_entity_poly.type
_entity_poly.pdbx_seq_one_letter_code
_entity_poly.pdbx_strand_id
1 'polypeptide(L)'
;MMTKPGLALPNLGNTHPVYTGSNSLSPFHECYANKNTILRLAAGRFFVHYNGEDIQQAYWALRNRAALFDVPERPLEISGPDVVEFLNRIFTRNSDKLKVGSGHYTLACTHQGGLFMDGILFRLDDKKYWFVHPDGDLDTWFLAHKHNYNVSISDPQSRVLQLQGPKSLAVINLATNGGVDHCMGYFKAGFFTIGEQSVFISRTGWTGELGYEIYTLGQNTDYVRLWNELITSGKKYGMVFSSMQAMNIRRIEAGILDSGSDFDTSMAPDEAGLRRFVDRDKKYFIGYEALKKRNTGNRIHGMLARSYTPKGGDFVHDGKNIVGYVTTVSYTHLTLPTTYTV
;
A
#
# COMPACT_ATOMS: atom_id res chain seq x y z
N MET A 1 6.55 -2.31 -34.87
CA MET A 1 6.26 -2.38 -33.42
C MET A 1 7.24 -1.45 -32.74
N MET A 2 6.75 -0.34 -32.22
CA MET A 2 7.59 0.59 -31.46
C MET A 2 7.91 -0.07 -30.10
N THR A 3 9.17 -0.42 -29.89
CA THR A 3 9.66 -0.76 -28.56
C THR A 3 9.51 0.46 -27.69
N LYS A 4 8.71 0.37 -26.61
CA LYS A 4 8.66 1.45 -25.62
C LYS A 4 10.06 1.64 -25.05
N PRO A 5 10.65 2.86 -25.15
CA PRO A 5 11.92 3.15 -24.50
C PRO A 5 11.75 2.96 -22.98
N GLY A 6 12.67 2.29 -22.32
CA GLY A 6 12.71 2.22 -20.86
C GLY A 6 12.58 0.84 -20.25
N LEU A 7 12.39 -0.22 -21.04
CA LEU A 7 12.38 -1.60 -20.53
C LEU A 7 13.71 -2.33 -20.70
N ALA A 8 14.69 -1.73 -21.33
CA ALA A 8 16.05 -2.22 -21.30
C ALA A 8 16.63 -1.89 -19.90
N LEU A 9 16.59 -2.86 -19.01
CA LEU A 9 17.22 -2.77 -17.70
C LEU A 9 18.72 -3.00 -17.89
N PRO A 10 19.55 -1.96 -17.94
CA PRO A 10 20.99 -2.15 -18.11
C PRO A 10 21.54 -2.86 -16.86
N ASN A 11 22.29 -3.92 -17.08
CA ASN A 11 23.08 -4.62 -16.05
C ASN A 11 22.33 -5.38 -14.95
N LEU A 12 21.19 -6.00 -15.25
CA LEU A 12 20.49 -6.88 -14.30
C LEU A 12 21.14 -8.28 -14.12
N GLY A 13 22.39 -8.45 -14.42
CA GLY A 13 23.09 -9.74 -14.29
C GLY A 13 22.43 -10.82 -15.17
N ASN A 14 22.08 -11.98 -14.58
CA ASN A 14 21.43 -13.09 -15.28
C ASN A 14 19.90 -12.92 -15.41
N THR A 15 19.35 -11.75 -15.15
CA THR A 15 17.90 -11.50 -15.26
C THR A 15 17.50 -11.24 -16.71
N HIS A 16 16.55 -12.00 -17.21
CA HIS A 16 15.98 -11.76 -18.53
C HIS A 16 14.81 -10.78 -18.41
N PRO A 17 14.78 -9.67 -19.17
CA PRO A 17 13.65 -8.77 -19.16
C PRO A 17 12.42 -9.49 -19.73
N VAL A 18 11.36 -9.58 -18.91
CA VAL A 18 10.05 -10.07 -19.36
C VAL A 18 9.21 -8.87 -19.74
N TYR A 19 8.93 -8.72 -21.02
CA TYR A 19 8.05 -7.69 -21.53
C TYR A 19 6.61 -8.19 -21.61
N THR A 20 5.70 -7.58 -20.87
CA THR A 20 4.26 -7.73 -21.07
C THR A 20 3.68 -6.35 -21.38
N GLY A 21 2.84 -6.23 -22.43
CA GLY A 21 2.29 -4.94 -22.87
C GLY A 21 1.41 -4.23 -21.85
N SER A 22 0.98 -4.93 -20.79
CA SER A 22 0.12 -4.42 -19.72
C SER A 22 0.86 -3.95 -18.47
N ASN A 23 2.14 -4.29 -18.32
CA ASN A 23 2.91 -3.97 -17.10
C ASN A 23 3.86 -2.80 -17.33
N SER A 24 4.05 -1.99 -16.30
CA SER A 24 4.90 -0.79 -16.39
C SER A 24 5.97 -0.77 -15.32
N LEU A 25 7.17 -0.39 -15.72
CA LEU A 25 8.26 -0.09 -14.80
C LEU A 25 7.99 1.25 -14.11
N SER A 26 8.44 1.37 -12.86
CA SER A 26 8.42 2.66 -12.17
C SER A 26 9.30 3.67 -12.90
N PRO A 27 8.84 4.91 -13.11
CA PRO A 27 9.68 5.96 -13.68
C PRO A 27 10.81 6.40 -12.74
N PHE A 28 10.74 6.05 -11.44
CA PHE A 28 11.82 6.26 -10.48
C PHE A 28 12.92 5.20 -10.59
N HIS A 29 12.70 4.12 -11.32
CA HIS A 29 13.63 3.00 -11.41
C HIS A 29 15.04 3.44 -11.84
N GLU A 30 15.15 4.36 -12.78
CA GLU A 30 16.45 4.90 -13.24
C GLU A 30 17.24 5.64 -12.14
N CYS A 31 16.56 6.12 -11.09
CA CYS A 31 17.18 6.86 -10.00
C CYS A 31 17.90 5.95 -8.98
N TYR A 32 17.49 4.67 -8.88
CA TYR A 32 18.04 3.76 -7.87
C TYR A 32 18.57 2.44 -8.43
N ALA A 33 18.20 2.06 -9.66
CA ALA A 33 18.52 0.74 -10.20
C ALA A 33 20.03 0.50 -10.30
N ASN A 34 20.43 -0.72 -9.98
CA ASN A 34 21.80 -1.19 -10.07
C ASN A 34 21.83 -2.69 -10.42
N LYS A 35 23.02 -3.27 -10.52
CA LYS A 35 23.21 -4.68 -10.91
C LYS A 35 22.53 -5.71 -9.97
N ASN A 36 22.18 -5.31 -8.76
CA ASN A 36 21.56 -6.18 -7.75
C ASN A 36 20.05 -5.98 -7.66
N THR A 37 19.46 -5.06 -8.45
CA THR A 37 18.03 -4.77 -8.39
C THR A 37 17.20 -5.97 -8.82
N ILE A 38 16.32 -6.40 -7.92
CA ILE A 38 15.32 -7.46 -8.17
C ILE A 38 13.95 -6.83 -8.12
N LEU A 39 13.18 -7.04 -9.17
CA LEU A 39 11.82 -6.52 -9.29
C LEU A 39 10.79 -7.61 -9.03
N ARG A 40 9.64 -7.22 -8.52
CA ARG A 40 8.40 -8.00 -8.47
C ARG A 40 7.28 -7.24 -9.16
N LEU A 41 6.17 -7.91 -9.38
CA LEU A 41 4.98 -7.36 -10.04
C LEU A 41 3.81 -7.34 -9.07
N ALA A 42 3.14 -6.21 -8.95
CA ALA A 42 1.85 -6.04 -8.29
C ALA A 42 1.04 -4.98 -9.04
N ALA A 43 -0.26 -5.13 -9.12
CA ALA A 43 -1.20 -4.19 -9.78
C ALA A 43 -0.78 -3.74 -11.19
N GLY A 44 -0.12 -4.61 -11.97
CA GLY A 44 0.42 -4.28 -13.29
C GLY A 44 1.67 -3.38 -13.25
N ARG A 45 2.30 -3.21 -12.09
CA ARG A 45 3.49 -2.38 -11.89
C ARG A 45 4.65 -3.19 -11.36
N PHE A 46 5.83 -3.04 -12.00
CA PHE A 46 7.07 -3.52 -11.42
C PHE A 46 7.52 -2.61 -10.30
N PHE A 47 7.88 -3.20 -9.17
CA PHE A 47 8.42 -2.50 -8.01
C PHE A 47 9.68 -3.18 -7.50
N VAL A 48 10.51 -2.43 -6.76
CA VAL A 48 11.77 -2.93 -6.24
C VAL A 48 11.54 -3.82 -5.02
N HIS A 49 11.83 -5.11 -5.18
CA HIS A 49 11.78 -6.08 -4.09
C HIS A 49 13.07 -6.09 -3.27
N TYR A 50 14.23 -5.95 -3.96
CA TYR A 50 15.55 -5.87 -3.38
C TYR A 50 16.47 -5.02 -4.28
N ASN A 51 17.36 -4.25 -3.71
CA ASN A 51 18.25 -3.34 -4.45
C ASN A 51 19.74 -3.47 -4.08
N GLY A 52 20.11 -4.59 -3.46
CA GLY A 52 21.49 -4.83 -3.02
C GLY A 52 21.87 -4.15 -1.71
N GLU A 53 20.91 -3.51 -1.02
CA GLU A 53 21.13 -2.87 0.27
C GLU A 53 21.31 -3.89 1.41
N ASP A 54 21.98 -3.46 2.47
CA ASP A 54 21.96 -4.15 3.75
C ASP A 54 20.58 -3.97 4.41
N ILE A 55 19.79 -5.05 4.44
CA ILE A 55 18.41 -5.03 4.96
C ILE A 55 18.37 -4.64 6.42
N GLN A 56 19.39 -4.99 7.23
CA GLN A 56 19.46 -4.62 8.62
C GLN A 56 19.66 -3.11 8.79
N GLN A 57 20.53 -2.52 8.00
CA GLN A 57 20.75 -1.07 8.01
C GLN A 57 19.50 -0.32 7.51
N ALA A 58 18.84 -0.82 6.48
CA ALA A 58 17.60 -0.25 5.94
C ALA A 58 16.46 -0.31 6.97
N TYR A 59 16.29 -1.45 7.64
CA TYR A 59 15.33 -1.62 8.72
C TYR A 59 15.57 -0.64 9.89
N TRP A 60 16.84 -0.51 10.34
CA TRP A 60 17.15 0.42 11.41
C TRP A 60 17.07 1.89 11.00
N ALA A 61 17.27 2.21 9.72
CA ALA A 61 17.00 3.53 9.20
C ALA A 61 15.48 3.84 9.27
N LEU A 62 14.64 2.89 8.86
CA LEU A 62 13.19 3.00 8.99
C LEU A 62 12.74 3.19 10.44
N ARG A 63 13.35 2.47 11.40
CA ARG A 63 13.00 2.52 12.82
C ARG A 63 13.47 3.78 13.55
N ASN A 64 14.62 4.33 13.18
CA ASN A 64 15.29 5.37 13.96
C ASN A 64 15.48 6.70 13.21
N ARG A 65 15.31 6.67 11.89
CA ARG A 65 15.57 7.83 11.01
C ARG A 65 14.42 8.00 10.01
N ALA A 66 14.71 7.74 8.73
CA ALA A 66 13.73 7.70 7.66
C ALA A 66 14.19 6.75 6.55
N ALA A 67 13.23 6.18 5.84
CA ALA A 67 13.46 5.41 4.62
C ALA A 67 12.46 5.85 3.54
N LEU A 68 12.94 5.92 2.30
CA LEU A 68 12.15 6.21 1.11
C LEU A 68 11.97 4.90 0.33
N PHE A 69 10.75 4.65 -0.13
CA PHE A 69 10.37 3.45 -0.87
C PHE A 69 9.64 3.82 -2.15
N ASP A 70 9.94 3.13 -3.24
CA ASP A 70 9.16 3.16 -4.49
C ASP A 70 8.21 1.96 -4.48
N VAL A 71 6.91 2.24 -4.42
CA VAL A 71 5.88 1.25 -4.11
C VAL A 71 4.87 1.08 -5.24
N PRO A 72 4.22 -0.11 -5.37
CA PRO A 72 3.36 -0.40 -6.51
C PRO A 72 1.96 0.20 -6.40
N GLU A 73 1.59 0.81 -5.28
CA GLU A 73 0.25 1.32 -5.02
C GLU A 73 -0.29 2.12 -6.21
N ARG A 74 -1.54 1.83 -6.54
CA ARG A 74 -2.22 2.41 -7.71
C ARG A 74 -3.48 3.14 -7.28
N PRO A 75 -3.48 4.48 -7.32
CA PRO A 75 -4.72 5.23 -7.18
C PRO A 75 -5.66 4.96 -8.35
N LEU A 76 -6.95 4.80 -8.06
CA LEU A 76 -8.05 4.89 -9.01
C LEU A 76 -8.86 6.13 -8.67
N GLU A 77 -9.11 6.98 -9.66
CA GLU A 77 -9.98 8.13 -9.51
C GLU A 77 -11.42 7.73 -9.80
N ILE A 78 -12.31 8.07 -8.87
CA ILE A 78 -13.75 7.88 -9.00
C ILE A 78 -14.39 9.24 -8.82
N SER A 79 -15.17 9.68 -9.81
CA SER A 79 -15.81 10.99 -9.79
C SER A 79 -17.20 10.96 -10.41
N GLY A 80 -18.04 11.93 -10.08
CA GLY A 80 -19.38 12.07 -10.64
C GLY A 80 -20.45 12.39 -9.60
N PRO A 81 -21.68 12.71 -10.03
CA PRO A 81 -22.75 13.06 -9.13
C PRO A 81 -23.13 11.96 -8.14
N ASP A 82 -23.03 10.69 -8.55
CA ASP A 82 -23.44 9.53 -7.73
C ASP A 82 -22.26 8.85 -7.02
N VAL A 83 -21.11 9.50 -6.96
CA VAL A 83 -19.85 8.90 -6.46
C VAL A 83 -19.97 8.39 -5.02
N VAL A 84 -20.64 9.15 -4.14
CA VAL A 84 -20.78 8.76 -2.72
C VAL A 84 -21.66 7.53 -2.59
N GLU A 85 -22.79 7.49 -3.29
CA GLU A 85 -23.69 6.34 -3.27
C GLU A 85 -23.01 5.10 -3.85
N PHE A 86 -22.31 5.25 -4.97
CA PHE A 86 -21.52 4.18 -5.59
C PHE A 86 -20.45 3.63 -4.64
N LEU A 87 -19.63 4.51 -4.04
CA LEU A 87 -18.61 4.09 -3.09
C LEU A 87 -19.20 3.41 -1.86
N ASN A 88 -20.37 3.87 -1.41
CA ASN A 88 -21.12 3.23 -0.34
C ASN A 88 -21.66 1.85 -0.74
N ARG A 89 -21.91 1.59 -2.01
CA ARG A 89 -22.27 0.26 -2.50
C ARG A 89 -21.08 -0.68 -2.52
N ILE A 90 -19.89 -0.18 -2.84
CA ILE A 90 -18.67 -0.98 -2.99
C ILE A 90 -18.02 -1.30 -1.64
N PHE A 91 -17.82 -0.28 -0.79
CA PHE A 91 -17.01 -0.40 0.41
C PHE A 91 -17.82 -0.64 1.68
N THR A 92 -17.18 -1.25 2.66
CA THR A 92 -17.79 -1.57 3.96
C THR A 92 -17.96 -0.36 4.88
N ARG A 93 -17.16 0.70 4.68
CA ARG A 93 -17.26 1.96 5.44
C ARG A 93 -18.14 2.98 4.74
N ASN A 94 -18.75 3.84 5.55
CA ASN A 94 -19.58 4.94 5.06
C ASN A 94 -18.68 6.08 4.55
N SER A 95 -18.84 6.44 3.28
CA SER A 95 -18.09 7.51 2.62
C SER A 95 -18.72 8.89 2.80
N ASP A 96 -19.99 9.00 3.25
CA ASP A 96 -20.72 10.28 3.41
C ASP A 96 -19.99 11.22 4.36
N LYS A 97 -19.42 10.68 5.44
CA LYS A 97 -18.75 11.43 6.50
C LYS A 97 -17.29 11.77 6.21
N LEU A 98 -16.75 11.28 5.11
CA LEU A 98 -15.36 11.54 4.75
C LEU A 98 -15.24 13.00 4.29
N LYS A 99 -14.39 13.78 4.96
CA LYS A 99 -14.17 15.19 4.64
C LYS A 99 -13.16 15.35 3.50
N VAL A 100 -13.31 16.38 2.68
CA VAL A 100 -12.29 16.79 1.70
C VAL A 100 -10.94 16.96 2.40
N GLY A 101 -9.87 16.51 1.76
CA GLY A 101 -8.52 16.51 2.33
C GLY A 101 -8.31 15.46 3.44
N SER A 102 -9.13 14.41 3.45
CA SER A 102 -8.98 13.28 4.38
C SER A 102 -9.15 11.95 3.66
N GLY A 103 -8.60 10.91 4.26
CA GLY A 103 -8.81 9.53 3.84
C GLY A 103 -9.30 8.65 4.98
N HIS A 104 -9.71 7.45 4.66
CA HIS A 104 -9.90 6.37 5.61
C HIS A 104 -9.58 5.01 4.98
N TYR A 105 -9.06 4.11 5.80
CA TYR A 105 -8.90 2.72 5.39
C TYR A 105 -10.27 2.05 5.28
N THR A 106 -10.50 1.32 4.19
CA THR A 106 -11.78 0.65 3.93
C THR A 106 -11.58 -0.68 3.21
N LEU A 107 -12.61 -1.51 3.22
CA LEU A 107 -12.61 -2.86 2.66
C LEU A 107 -13.67 -2.98 1.58
N ALA A 108 -13.39 -3.77 0.55
CA ALA A 108 -14.37 -4.28 -0.39
C ALA A 108 -14.54 -5.79 -0.18
N CYS A 109 -15.79 -6.27 -0.17
CA CYS A 109 -16.10 -7.68 -0.03
C CYS A 109 -16.72 -8.25 -1.29
N THR A 110 -16.56 -9.55 -1.50
CA THR A 110 -17.32 -10.30 -2.49
C THR A 110 -18.79 -10.43 -2.07
N HIS A 111 -19.67 -10.83 -2.96
CA HIS A 111 -21.08 -11.12 -2.65
C HIS A 111 -21.24 -12.19 -1.55
N GLN A 112 -20.25 -13.08 -1.40
CA GLN A 112 -20.20 -14.11 -0.37
C GLN A 112 -19.59 -13.62 0.96
N GLY A 113 -19.20 -12.34 1.05
CA GLY A 113 -18.66 -11.73 2.25
C GLY A 113 -17.16 -11.99 2.48
N GLY A 114 -16.45 -12.54 1.50
CA GLY A 114 -14.99 -12.66 1.55
C GLY A 114 -14.31 -11.31 1.28
N LEU A 115 -13.15 -11.08 1.90
CA LEU A 115 -12.33 -9.90 1.65
C LEU A 115 -11.78 -9.94 0.23
N PHE A 116 -12.22 -9.00 -0.59
CA PHE A 116 -11.78 -8.89 -1.98
C PHE A 116 -10.60 -7.92 -2.12
N MET A 117 -10.67 -6.78 -1.42
CA MET A 117 -9.69 -5.71 -1.49
C MET A 117 -9.73 -4.85 -0.24
N ASP A 118 -8.59 -4.31 0.12
CA ASP A 118 -8.43 -3.24 1.11
C ASP A 118 -7.66 -2.06 0.52
N GLY A 119 -7.75 -0.92 1.17
CA GLY A 119 -7.01 0.27 0.74
C GLY A 119 -7.49 1.53 1.43
N ILE A 120 -6.96 2.66 0.97
CA ILE A 120 -7.30 3.98 1.50
C ILE A 120 -8.16 4.72 0.49
N LEU A 121 -9.34 5.16 0.93
CA LEU A 121 -10.20 6.04 0.17
C LEU A 121 -9.95 7.48 0.62
N PHE A 122 -9.44 8.33 -0.29
CA PHE A 122 -9.27 9.77 -0.08
C PHE A 122 -10.39 10.54 -0.76
N ARG A 123 -10.91 11.58 -0.11
CA ARG A 123 -11.79 12.56 -0.72
C ARG A 123 -10.98 13.79 -1.12
N LEU A 124 -10.81 13.98 -2.43
CA LEU A 124 -10.03 15.08 -3.00
C LEU A 124 -10.88 16.35 -3.16
N ASP A 125 -12.16 16.15 -3.49
CA ASP A 125 -13.14 17.21 -3.75
C ASP A 125 -14.55 16.70 -3.42
N ASP A 126 -15.58 17.52 -3.54
CA ASP A 126 -16.97 17.15 -3.24
C ASP A 126 -17.44 15.92 -4.02
N LYS A 127 -17.01 15.79 -5.26
CA LYS A 127 -17.40 14.71 -6.19
C LYS A 127 -16.21 13.94 -6.78
N LYS A 128 -15.05 13.99 -6.11
CA LYS A 128 -13.84 13.33 -6.59
C LYS A 128 -13.13 12.61 -5.46
N TYR A 129 -12.84 11.32 -5.68
CA TYR A 129 -12.20 10.44 -4.74
C TYR A 129 -11.06 9.69 -5.41
N TRP A 130 -10.03 9.37 -4.64
CA TRP A 130 -9.03 8.37 -4.99
C TRP A 130 -9.15 7.19 -4.06
N PHE A 131 -9.23 5.99 -4.64
CA PHE A 131 -9.01 4.76 -3.91
C PHE A 131 -7.62 4.24 -4.23
N VAL A 132 -6.79 4.12 -3.21
CA VAL A 132 -5.40 3.66 -3.33
C VAL A 132 -5.32 2.23 -2.83
N HIS A 133 -4.89 1.33 -3.71
CA HIS A 133 -4.78 -0.09 -3.43
C HIS A 133 -3.43 -0.64 -3.94
N PRO A 134 -2.89 -1.69 -3.28
CA PRO A 134 -1.59 -2.24 -3.64
C PRO A 134 -1.66 -3.29 -4.74
N ASP A 135 -2.79 -3.95 -4.94
CA ASP A 135 -2.93 -5.10 -5.83
C ASP A 135 -4.37 -5.31 -6.32
N GLY A 136 -4.55 -6.25 -7.26
CA GLY A 136 -5.85 -6.72 -7.75
C GLY A 136 -6.49 -5.90 -8.87
N ASP A 137 -7.65 -6.37 -9.34
CA ASP A 137 -8.40 -5.82 -10.47
C ASP A 137 -9.62 -5.01 -10.01
N LEU A 138 -9.41 -4.06 -9.11
CA LEU A 138 -10.52 -3.28 -8.54
C LEU A 138 -11.19 -2.36 -9.56
N ASP A 139 -10.47 -1.90 -10.58
CA ASP A 139 -11.03 -1.16 -11.70
C ASP A 139 -12.09 -1.99 -12.44
N THR A 140 -11.81 -3.27 -12.72
CA THR A 140 -12.78 -4.21 -13.30
C THR A 140 -13.98 -4.40 -12.37
N TRP A 141 -13.75 -4.52 -11.06
CA TRP A 141 -14.84 -4.62 -10.09
C TRP A 141 -15.72 -3.36 -10.06
N PHE A 142 -15.13 -2.20 -10.10
CA PHE A 142 -15.86 -0.94 -10.20
C PHE A 142 -16.69 -0.86 -11.48
N LEU A 143 -16.10 -1.20 -12.63
CA LEU A 143 -16.79 -1.21 -13.92
C LEU A 143 -17.99 -2.17 -13.93
N ALA A 144 -17.85 -3.34 -13.32
CA ALA A 144 -18.93 -4.32 -13.21
C ALA A 144 -20.13 -3.84 -12.37
N HIS A 145 -19.89 -2.94 -11.40
CA HIS A 145 -20.93 -2.50 -10.46
C HIS A 145 -21.42 -1.07 -10.70
N LYS A 146 -20.89 -0.35 -11.71
CA LYS A 146 -21.28 1.06 -11.95
C LYS A 146 -22.57 1.25 -12.74
N HIS A 147 -23.21 0.20 -13.23
CA HIS A 147 -24.29 0.26 -14.22
C HIS A 147 -25.40 1.28 -13.92
N ASN A 148 -25.81 1.42 -12.66
CA ASN A 148 -26.87 2.32 -12.23
C ASN A 148 -26.38 3.65 -11.61
N TYR A 149 -25.09 3.98 -11.76
CA TYR A 149 -24.47 5.15 -11.16
C TYR A 149 -23.81 6.03 -12.22
N ASN A 150 -24.08 7.33 -12.15
CA ASN A 150 -23.40 8.31 -12.99
C ASN A 150 -22.04 8.65 -12.38
N VAL A 151 -21.08 7.75 -12.61
CA VAL A 151 -19.68 7.87 -12.16
C VAL A 151 -18.72 7.61 -13.29
N SER A 152 -17.61 8.33 -13.26
CA SER A 152 -16.42 8.09 -14.07
C SER A 152 -15.36 7.39 -13.22
N ILE A 153 -14.69 6.39 -13.80
CA ILE A 153 -13.59 5.66 -13.17
C ILE A 153 -12.41 5.76 -14.12
N SER A 154 -11.28 6.24 -13.62
CA SER A 154 -10.08 6.45 -14.43
C SER A 154 -8.80 6.22 -13.64
N ASP A 155 -7.71 5.93 -14.34
CA ASP A 155 -6.36 5.88 -13.78
C ASP A 155 -5.76 7.30 -13.86
N PRO A 156 -5.48 7.98 -12.73
CA PRO A 156 -4.83 9.29 -12.72
C PRO A 156 -3.35 9.21 -13.11
N GLN A 157 -2.84 8.02 -13.41
CA GLN A 157 -1.44 7.74 -13.77
C GLN A 157 -0.44 8.24 -12.73
N SER A 158 -0.87 8.20 -11.48
CA SER A 158 -0.03 8.57 -10.35
C SER A 158 0.96 7.45 -10.02
N ARG A 159 2.15 7.83 -9.56
CA ARG A 159 3.15 6.96 -8.94
C ARG A 159 3.31 7.35 -7.50
N VAL A 160 3.68 6.39 -6.67
CA VAL A 160 3.69 6.58 -5.22
C VAL A 160 5.07 6.32 -4.66
N LEU A 161 5.57 7.28 -3.89
CA LEU A 161 6.72 7.09 -3.02
C LEU A 161 6.23 7.10 -1.57
N GLN A 162 6.72 6.18 -0.75
CA GLN A 162 6.48 6.18 0.70
C GLN A 162 7.73 6.65 1.44
N LEU A 163 7.57 7.70 2.22
CA LEU A 163 8.58 8.24 3.13
C LEU A 163 8.18 7.88 4.57
N GLN A 164 8.90 6.95 5.18
CA GLN A 164 8.52 6.34 6.45
C GLN A 164 9.63 6.46 7.49
N GLY A 165 9.27 6.52 8.76
CA GLY A 165 10.18 6.57 9.91
C GLY A 165 10.05 7.85 10.73
N PRO A 166 10.63 7.90 11.96
CA PRO A 166 10.42 9.00 12.91
C PRO A 166 10.95 10.36 12.43
N LYS A 167 11.87 10.41 11.46
CA LYS A 167 12.36 11.64 10.84
C LYS A 167 11.62 12.04 9.55
N SER A 168 10.62 11.28 9.13
CA SER A 168 9.87 11.55 7.90
C SER A 168 9.21 12.93 7.89
N LEU A 169 8.67 13.39 9.03
CA LEU A 169 8.13 14.75 9.13
C LEU A 169 9.18 15.83 8.83
N ALA A 170 10.39 15.69 9.38
CA ALA A 170 11.44 16.67 9.15
C ALA A 170 11.91 16.71 7.69
N VAL A 171 11.92 15.53 7.04
CA VAL A 171 12.26 15.41 5.61
C VAL A 171 11.18 16.05 4.74
N ILE A 172 9.91 15.67 4.95
CA ILE A 172 8.81 16.16 4.08
C ILE A 172 8.55 17.66 4.32
N ASN A 173 8.68 18.13 5.55
CA ASN A 173 8.60 19.56 5.85
C ASN A 173 9.63 20.37 5.07
N LEU A 174 10.89 19.90 5.04
CA LEU A 174 11.94 20.54 4.26
C LEU A 174 11.65 20.47 2.76
N ALA A 175 11.28 19.30 2.24
CA ALA A 175 11.00 19.10 0.82
C ALA A 175 9.82 19.95 0.31
N THR A 176 8.86 20.26 1.19
CA THR A 176 7.68 21.09 0.87
C THR A 176 7.83 22.54 1.33
N ASN A 177 9.03 22.98 1.71
CA ASN A 177 9.27 24.34 2.22
C ASN A 177 8.32 24.74 3.36
N GLY A 178 8.06 23.82 4.29
CA GLY A 178 7.16 24.04 5.41
C GLY A 178 5.68 23.76 5.13
N GLY A 179 5.32 23.37 3.91
CA GLY A 179 3.93 23.09 3.53
C GLY A 179 3.30 21.93 4.30
N VAL A 180 4.06 20.87 4.52
CA VAL A 180 3.67 19.76 5.40
C VAL A 180 4.32 19.94 6.76
N ASP A 181 3.53 20.05 7.82
CA ASP A 181 4.00 20.26 9.19
C ASP A 181 3.35 19.29 10.20
N HIS A 182 3.60 19.51 11.47
CA HIS A 182 3.07 18.71 12.59
C HIS A 182 1.53 18.77 12.73
N CYS A 183 0.87 19.77 12.12
CA CYS A 183 -0.59 19.91 12.14
C CYS A 183 -1.29 18.93 11.21
N MET A 184 -0.55 18.34 10.23
CA MET A 184 -1.10 17.32 9.37
C MET A 184 -1.36 16.05 10.15
N GLY A 185 -2.62 15.80 10.50
CA GLY A 185 -3.07 14.64 11.27
C GLY A 185 -3.03 13.33 10.46
N TYR A 186 -3.11 12.19 11.15
CA TYR A 186 -3.19 10.87 10.52
C TYR A 186 -4.41 10.77 9.60
N PHE A 187 -4.24 10.18 8.42
CA PHE A 187 -5.20 10.15 7.31
C PHE A 187 -5.59 11.53 6.75
N LYS A 188 -4.87 12.60 7.07
CA LYS A 188 -5.00 13.86 6.33
C LYS A 188 -4.19 13.81 5.05
N ALA A 189 -4.70 14.51 4.05
CA ALA A 189 -4.07 14.58 2.74
C ALA A 189 -4.34 15.94 2.08
N GLY A 190 -3.48 16.32 1.15
CA GLY A 190 -3.63 17.58 0.42
C GLY A 190 -2.63 17.70 -0.73
N PHE A 191 -2.78 18.78 -1.47
CA PHE A 191 -1.86 19.13 -2.56
C PHE A 191 -0.75 20.03 -2.04
N PHE A 192 0.48 19.71 -2.38
CA PHE A 192 1.68 20.42 -1.96
C PHE A 192 2.64 20.56 -3.14
N THR A 193 3.73 21.30 -2.95
CA THR A 193 4.78 21.48 -3.96
C THR A 193 6.10 20.91 -3.44
N ILE A 194 6.76 20.11 -4.27
CA ILE A 194 8.14 19.64 -4.09
C ILE A 194 8.92 19.94 -5.37
N GLY A 195 10.02 20.71 -5.27
CA GLY A 195 10.84 21.04 -6.42
C GLY A 195 10.05 21.71 -7.56
N GLU A 196 9.12 22.63 -7.23
CA GLU A 196 8.22 23.34 -8.15
C GLU A 196 7.15 22.44 -8.81
N GLN A 197 7.02 21.18 -8.40
CA GLN A 197 6.03 20.26 -8.92
C GLN A 197 4.92 20.03 -7.90
N SER A 198 3.68 20.03 -8.37
CA SER A 198 2.53 19.67 -7.55
C SER A 198 2.51 18.16 -7.29
N VAL A 199 2.29 17.79 -6.05
CA VAL A 199 2.11 16.41 -5.59
C VAL A 199 0.94 16.34 -4.63
N PHE A 200 0.28 15.19 -4.56
CA PHE A 200 -0.68 14.91 -3.49
C PHE A 200 0.06 14.17 -2.38
N ILE A 201 -0.06 14.62 -1.14
CA ILE A 201 0.63 14.00 -0.01
C ILE A 201 -0.41 13.60 1.04
N SER A 202 -0.30 12.39 1.56
CA SER A 202 -1.09 11.92 2.69
C SER A 202 -0.19 11.53 3.86
N ARG A 203 -0.70 11.70 5.09
CA ARG A 203 -0.06 11.15 6.29
C ARG A 203 -0.56 9.73 6.52
N THR A 204 -0.03 8.82 5.73
CA THR A 204 -0.33 7.39 5.71
C THR A 204 0.95 6.60 5.47
N GLY A 205 0.86 5.27 5.52
CA GLY A 205 1.97 4.37 5.24
C GLY A 205 1.69 2.95 5.71
N TRP A 206 2.50 2.01 5.24
CA TRP A 206 2.33 0.59 5.46
C TRP A 206 3.36 -0.01 6.43
N THR A 207 3.89 0.81 7.35
CA THR A 207 4.96 0.40 8.28
C THR A 207 4.58 0.49 9.76
N GLY A 208 3.49 1.18 10.09
CA GLY A 208 3.18 1.53 11.47
C GLY A 208 4.13 2.55 12.09
N GLU A 209 5.09 3.08 11.32
CA GLU A 209 5.90 4.24 11.70
C GLU A 209 5.21 5.54 11.28
N LEU A 210 5.69 6.67 11.79
CA LEU A 210 5.32 7.97 11.23
C LEU A 210 5.72 8.00 9.76
N GLY A 211 4.80 8.39 8.88
CA GLY A 211 5.11 8.38 7.46
C GLY A 211 4.16 9.18 6.60
N TYR A 212 4.59 9.37 5.37
CA TYR A 212 3.88 10.10 4.33
C TYR A 212 3.96 9.32 3.02
N GLU A 213 2.88 9.36 2.27
CA GLU A 213 2.81 8.88 0.90
C GLU A 213 2.73 10.06 -0.04
N ILE A 214 3.57 10.06 -1.07
CA ILE A 214 3.75 11.14 -2.03
C ILE A 214 3.30 10.61 -3.38
N TYR A 215 2.23 11.17 -3.90
CA TYR A 215 1.59 10.78 -5.15
C TYR A 215 1.89 11.79 -6.24
N THR A 216 2.40 11.34 -7.37
CA THR A 216 2.61 12.18 -8.54
C THR A 216 1.28 12.49 -9.25
N LEU A 217 1.21 13.59 -9.97
CA LEU A 217 0.01 14.04 -10.66
C LEU A 217 0.17 13.87 -12.18
N GLY A 218 -0.22 12.66 -12.68
CA GLY A 218 -0.19 12.37 -14.11
C GLY A 218 1.20 12.20 -14.70
N GLN A 219 1.26 12.24 -16.04
CA GLN A 219 2.47 11.95 -16.83
C GLN A 219 3.49 13.10 -16.91
N ASN A 220 3.11 14.32 -16.54
CA ASN A 220 3.97 15.49 -16.68
C ASN A 220 4.92 15.70 -15.50
N THR A 221 5.04 14.73 -14.61
CA THR A 221 5.96 14.78 -13.47
C THR A 221 7.41 14.58 -13.95
N ASP A 222 8.30 15.48 -13.57
CA ASP A 222 9.75 15.25 -13.66
C ASP A 222 10.16 14.35 -12.45
N TYR A 223 10.16 13.04 -12.70
CA TYR A 223 10.41 12.03 -11.68
C TYR A 223 11.83 12.10 -11.10
N VAL A 224 12.83 12.41 -11.95
CA VAL A 224 14.22 12.53 -11.52
C VAL A 224 14.39 13.73 -10.61
N ARG A 225 13.80 14.87 -10.95
CA ARG A 225 13.84 16.07 -10.12
C ARG A 225 13.14 15.84 -8.79
N LEU A 226 11.93 15.25 -8.79
CA LEU A 226 11.19 14.93 -7.57
C LEU A 226 11.99 14.01 -6.64
N TRP A 227 12.60 12.97 -7.21
CA TRP A 227 13.48 12.06 -6.49
C TRP A 227 14.65 12.80 -5.84
N ASN A 228 15.38 13.60 -6.61
CA ASN A 228 16.55 14.33 -6.14
C ASN A 228 16.21 15.33 -5.03
N GLU A 229 15.07 16.00 -5.10
CA GLU A 229 14.59 16.91 -4.04
C GLU A 229 14.33 16.15 -2.73
N LEU A 230 13.69 14.98 -2.81
CA LEU A 230 13.44 14.15 -1.64
C LEU A 230 14.73 13.59 -1.04
N ILE A 231 15.64 13.04 -1.86
CA ILE A 231 16.94 12.53 -1.41
C ILE A 231 17.77 13.65 -0.77
N THR A 232 17.83 14.81 -1.39
CA THR A 232 18.56 15.96 -0.87
C THR A 232 17.99 16.41 0.48
N SER A 233 16.66 16.52 0.59
CA SER A 233 15.99 16.86 1.84
C SER A 233 16.19 15.81 2.94
N GLY A 234 16.26 14.54 2.56
CA GLY A 234 16.45 13.43 3.50
C GLY A 234 17.88 13.23 3.99
N LYS A 235 18.88 13.68 3.22
CA LYS A 235 20.31 13.41 3.47
C LYS A 235 20.77 13.81 4.87
N LYS A 236 20.42 15.02 5.32
CA LYS A 236 20.83 15.50 6.65
C LYS A 236 20.14 14.78 7.82
N TYR A 237 19.07 14.07 7.56
CA TYR A 237 18.35 13.26 8.53
C TYR A 237 18.72 11.79 8.49
N GLY A 238 19.71 11.43 7.64
CA GLY A 238 20.16 10.06 7.46
C GLY A 238 19.14 9.16 6.80
N MET A 239 18.27 9.72 5.94
CA MET A 239 17.32 8.95 5.14
C MET A 239 18.07 8.05 4.17
N VAL A 240 17.57 6.84 3.99
CA VAL A 240 18.06 5.89 2.99
C VAL A 240 16.94 5.56 2.00
N PHE A 241 17.30 5.19 0.78
CA PHE A 241 16.39 4.45 -0.09
C PHE A 241 16.40 2.98 0.35
N SER A 242 15.23 2.35 0.37
CA SER A 242 15.09 0.95 0.72
C SER A 242 14.10 0.26 -0.21
N SER A 243 14.34 -1.03 -0.42
CA SER A 243 13.40 -1.93 -1.07
C SER A 243 12.29 -2.40 -0.13
N MET A 244 11.34 -3.17 -0.66
CA MET A 244 10.20 -3.69 0.10
C MET A 244 10.56 -4.66 1.23
N GLN A 245 11.79 -5.18 1.29
CA GLN A 245 12.15 -6.18 2.32
C GLN A 245 12.11 -5.59 3.73
N ALA A 246 12.72 -4.42 3.96
CA ALA A 246 12.68 -3.78 5.27
C ALA A 246 11.24 -3.35 5.65
N MET A 247 10.46 -2.88 4.68
CA MET A 247 9.04 -2.54 4.87
C MET A 247 8.22 -3.77 5.28
N ASN A 248 8.40 -4.92 4.61
CA ASN A 248 7.71 -6.16 4.95
C ASN A 248 8.00 -6.63 6.37
N ILE A 249 9.25 -6.57 6.82
CA ILE A 249 9.59 -6.88 8.20
C ILE A 249 8.77 -5.99 9.14
N ARG A 250 8.79 -4.69 8.88
CA ARG A 250 8.16 -3.73 9.80
C ARG A 250 6.63 -3.77 9.79
N ARG A 251 5.99 -3.99 8.62
CA ARG A 251 4.53 -4.12 8.55
C ARG A 251 4.02 -5.32 9.36
N ILE A 252 4.74 -6.47 9.30
CA ILE A 252 4.39 -7.67 10.05
C ILE A 252 4.52 -7.41 11.55
N GLU A 253 5.60 -6.77 12.01
CA GLU A 253 5.76 -6.37 13.42
C GLU A 253 4.65 -5.42 13.88
N ALA A 254 4.15 -4.57 13.01
CA ALA A 254 3.06 -3.65 13.28
C ALA A 254 1.66 -4.31 13.20
N GLY A 255 1.58 -5.58 12.77
CA GLY A 255 0.31 -6.29 12.56
C GLY A 255 -0.49 -5.74 11.38
N ILE A 256 0.18 -5.15 10.38
CA ILE A 256 -0.46 -4.68 9.15
C ILE A 256 -0.48 -5.83 8.15
N LEU A 257 -1.68 -6.14 7.68
CA LEU A 257 -1.92 -7.26 6.78
C LEU A 257 -1.59 -6.92 5.33
N ASP A 258 -1.36 -7.95 4.54
CA ASP A 258 -1.09 -7.89 3.11
C ASP A 258 -2.13 -8.73 2.36
N SER A 259 -2.82 -8.09 1.43
CA SER A 259 -3.81 -8.75 0.58
C SER A 259 -3.15 -9.81 -0.30
N GLY A 260 -3.75 -11.00 -0.35
CA GLY A 260 -3.22 -12.14 -1.11
C GLY A 260 -2.22 -13.01 -0.35
N SER A 261 -1.57 -12.50 0.71
CA SER A 261 -0.72 -13.31 1.58
C SER A 261 -1.33 -13.59 2.95
N ASP A 262 -1.87 -12.56 3.62
CA ASP A 262 -2.45 -12.71 4.96
C ASP A 262 -3.96 -12.94 4.93
N PHE A 263 -4.63 -12.43 3.93
CA PHE A 263 -6.05 -12.67 3.71
C PHE A 263 -6.39 -12.70 2.21
N ASP A 264 -7.50 -13.35 1.89
CA ASP A 264 -8.06 -13.43 0.54
C ASP A 264 -9.60 -13.52 0.59
N THR A 265 -10.22 -13.83 -0.55
CA THR A 265 -11.68 -13.93 -0.67
C THR A 265 -12.30 -15.09 0.13
N SER A 266 -11.52 -16.01 0.66
CA SER A 266 -12.00 -17.07 1.55
C SER A 266 -12.28 -16.57 2.98
N MET A 267 -11.66 -15.45 3.38
CA MET A 267 -11.74 -14.89 4.73
C MET A 267 -12.72 -13.72 4.81
N ALA A 268 -13.46 -13.61 5.91
CA ALA A 268 -14.27 -12.44 6.22
C ALA A 268 -13.46 -11.38 7.00
N PRO A 269 -13.91 -10.11 7.01
CA PRO A 269 -13.27 -9.06 7.81
C PRO A 269 -13.07 -9.42 9.28
N ASP A 270 -14.00 -10.16 9.88
CA ASP A 270 -13.91 -10.61 11.28
C ASP A 270 -12.77 -11.59 11.48
N GLU A 271 -12.56 -12.52 10.54
CA GLU A 271 -11.50 -13.53 10.57
C GLU A 271 -10.12 -12.89 10.44
N ALA A 272 -10.00 -11.84 9.62
CA ALA A 272 -8.79 -11.05 9.46
C ALA A 272 -8.57 -9.99 10.56
N GLY A 273 -9.45 -9.92 11.58
CA GLY A 273 -9.35 -8.90 12.63
C GLY A 273 -9.70 -7.48 12.17
N LEU A 274 -10.30 -7.34 10.98
CA LEU A 274 -10.59 -6.06 10.31
C LEU A 274 -12.04 -5.59 10.53
N ARG A 275 -12.80 -6.22 11.42
CA ARG A 275 -14.21 -5.89 11.73
C ARG A 275 -14.44 -4.41 12.04
N ARG A 276 -13.49 -3.73 12.68
CA ARG A 276 -13.58 -2.30 13.02
C ARG A 276 -13.72 -1.39 11.79
N PHE A 277 -13.43 -1.90 10.60
CA PHE A 277 -13.55 -1.21 9.32
C PHE A 277 -14.84 -1.57 8.57
N VAL A 278 -15.77 -2.26 9.22
CA VAL A 278 -17.12 -2.54 8.73
C VAL A 278 -18.10 -1.71 9.55
N ASP A 279 -18.72 -0.70 8.95
CA ASP A 279 -19.69 0.16 9.62
C ASP A 279 -20.99 -0.62 9.87
N ARG A 280 -21.34 -0.78 11.15
CA ARG A 280 -22.48 -1.62 11.58
C ARG A 280 -23.84 -1.09 11.12
N ASP A 281 -23.97 0.22 11.02
CA ASP A 281 -25.22 0.89 10.65
C ASP A 281 -25.46 0.92 9.14
N LYS A 282 -24.45 0.58 8.37
CA LYS A 282 -24.48 0.51 6.92
C LYS A 282 -25.02 -0.84 6.44
N LYS A 283 -26.10 -0.83 5.66
CA LYS A 283 -26.88 -2.05 5.35
C LYS A 283 -26.92 -2.41 3.85
N TYR A 284 -26.18 -1.75 3.00
CA TYR A 284 -26.35 -1.88 1.54
C TYR A 284 -25.04 -2.01 0.74
N PHE A 285 -23.95 -2.38 1.37
CA PHE A 285 -22.72 -2.68 0.62
C PHE A 285 -22.69 -4.14 0.14
N ILE A 286 -21.86 -4.42 -0.88
CA ILE A 286 -21.68 -5.76 -1.43
C ILE A 286 -21.13 -6.69 -0.34
N GLY A 287 -21.78 -7.85 -0.14
CA GLY A 287 -21.42 -8.83 0.88
C GLY A 287 -22.11 -8.66 2.23
N TYR A 288 -22.84 -7.57 2.48
CA TYR A 288 -23.48 -7.31 3.77
C TYR A 288 -24.34 -8.46 4.29
N GLU A 289 -25.25 -9.00 3.46
CA GLU A 289 -26.15 -10.08 3.88
C GLU A 289 -25.42 -11.41 4.12
N ALA A 290 -24.34 -11.64 3.39
CA ALA A 290 -23.50 -12.82 3.62
C ALA A 290 -22.74 -12.70 4.94
N LEU A 291 -22.18 -11.52 5.23
CA LEU A 291 -21.45 -11.26 6.49
C LEU A 291 -22.34 -11.44 7.72
N LYS A 292 -23.61 -11.06 7.66
CA LYS A 292 -24.57 -11.27 8.76
C LYS A 292 -24.79 -12.74 9.09
N LYS A 293 -24.74 -13.61 8.09
CA LYS A 293 -25.03 -15.04 8.21
C LYS A 293 -23.77 -15.88 8.48
N ARG A 294 -22.59 -15.30 8.23
CA ARG A 294 -21.31 -16.02 8.32
C ARG A 294 -20.95 -16.26 9.79
N ASN A 295 -20.79 -17.52 10.14
CA ASN A 295 -20.20 -17.89 11.42
C ASN A 295 -18.68 -17.92 11.25
N THR A 296 -17.98 -17.04 11.97
CA THR A 296 -16.53 -16.86 11.85
C THR A 296 -15.86 -17.42 13.10
N GLY A 297 -15.38 -18.67 13.04
CA GLY A 297 -14.59 -19.30 14.10
C GLY A 297 -13.11 -18.99 14.04
N ASN A 298 -12.59 -18.80 12.82
CA ASN A 298 -11.16 -18.55 12.57
C ASN A 298 -10.75 -17.13 12.91
N ARG A 299 -9.48 -16.95 13.25
CA ARG A 299 -8.87 -15.63 13.51
C ARG A 299 -7.41 -15.63 13.09
N ILE A 300 -6.95 -14.49 12.59
CA ILE A 300 -5.51 -14.23 12.43
C ILE A 300 -4.92 -13.90 13.80
N HIS A 301 -3.80 -14.55 14.12
CA HIS A 301 -3.04 -14.34 15.35
C HIS A 301 -1.56 -14.10 15.04
N GLY A 302 -0.94 -13.19 15.78
CA GLY A 302 0.51 -13.07 15.81
C GLY A 302 1.12 -14.20 16.66
N MET A 303 2.18 -14.84 16.16
CA MET A 303 2.90 -15.90 16.86
C MET A 303 4.40 -15.61 16.89
N LEU A 304 5.06 -15.98 17.97
CA LEU A 304 6.53 -15.93 18.12
C LEU A 304 7.12 -17.32 18.03
N ALA A 305 7.93 -17.60 17.03
CA ALA A 305 8.73 -18.81 16.95
C ALA A 305 10.16 -18.55 17.43
N ARG A 306 10.68 -19.38 18.35
CA ARG A 306 11.99 -19.18 18.96
C ARG A 306 13.08 -20.11 18.42
N SER A 307 12.72 -21.32 18.05
CA SER A 307 13.65 -22.39 17.68
C SER A 307 13.53 -22.88 16.24
N TYR A 308 12.56 -22.35 15.51
CA TYR A 308 12.26 -22.74 14.14
C TYR A 308 11.81 -21.51 13.35
N THR A 309 12.24 -21.37 12.11
CA THR A 309 11.76 -20.33 11.20
C THR A 309 10.71 -20.96 10.28
N PRO A 310 9.41 -20.74 10.53
CA PRO A 310 8.35 -21.27 9.69
C PRO A 310 8.35 -20.59 8.32
N LYS A 311 7.63 -21.19 7.39
CA LYS A 311 7.37 -20.65 6.06
C LYS A 311 5.87 -20.42 5.88
N GLY A 312 5.49 -19.51 5.00
CA GLY A 312 4.10 -19.38 4.59
C GLY A 312 3.55 -20.74 4.11
N GLY A 313 2.37 -21.12 4.59
CA GLY A 313 1.73 -22.40 4.34
C GLY A 313 2.08 -23.52 5.33
N ASP A 314 3.05 -23.36 6.23
CA ASP A 314 3.33 -24.37 7.26
C ASP A 314 2.13 -24.49 8.21
N PHE A 315 1.81 -25.73 8.61
CA PHE A 315 0.75 -25.97 9.58
C PHE A 315 1.18 -25.65 11.02
N VAL A 316 0.25 -25.08 11.77
CA VAL A 316 0.38 -24.85 13.20
C VAL A 316 -0.34 -25.97 13.93
N HIS A 317 0.35 -26.61 14.87
CA HIS A 317 -0.14 -27.74 15.60
C HIS A 317 -0.29 -27.43 17.10
N ASP A 318 -1.39 -27.94 17.70
CA ASP A 318 -1.52 -28.11 19.12
C ASP A 318 -1.50 -29.63 19.41
N GLY A 319 -0.36 -30.15 19.85
CA GLY A 319 -0.12 -31.58 19.93
C GLY A 319 -0.19 -32.25 18.55
N LYS A 320 -1.20 -33.09 18.33
CA LYS A 320 -1.46 -33.79 17.06
C LYS A 320 -2.49 -33.07 16.18
N ASN A 321 -3.16 -32.05 16.69
CA ASN A 321 -4.22 -31.36 15.97
C ASN A 321 -3.65 -30.20 15.17
N ILE A 322 -4.07 -30.06 13.92
CA ILE A 322 -3.83 -28.85 13.12
C ILE A 322 -4.82 -27.79 13.60
N VAL A 323 -4.32 -26.65 14.10
CA VAL A 323 -5.11 -25.52 14.60
C VAL A 323 -5.04 -24.30 13.70
N GLY A 324 -4.15 -24.29 12.71
CA GLY A 324 -4.02 -23.20 11.76
C GLY A 324 -2.87 -23.42 10.78
N TYR A 325 -2.58 -22.38 10.03
CA TYR A 325 -1.42 -22.34 9.11
C TYR A 325 -0.79 -20.95 9.12
N VAL A 326 0.49 -20.90 8.76
CA VAL A 326 1.25 -19.64 8.70
C VAL A 326 0.90 -18.89 7.41
N THR A 327 0.46 -17.66 7.50
CA THR A 327 0.14 -16.80 6.33
C THR A 327 1.39 -16.07 5.85
N THR A 328 2.08 -15.38 6.75
CA THR A 328 3.27 -14.61 6.42
C THR A 328 4.33 -14.71 7.51
N VAL A 329 5.57 -14.43 7.14
CA VAL A 329 6.73 -14.56 8.03
C VAL A 329 7.65 -13.36 7.87
N SER A 330 8.08 -12.77 8.99
CA SER A 330 9.17 -11.81 9.04
C SER A 330 10.47 -12.48 9.51
N TYR A 331 11.58 -12.17 8.89
CA TYR A 331 12.87 -12.73 9.26
C TYR A 331 13.41 -12.13 10.57
N THR A 332 13.63 -13.00 11.56
CA THR A 332 14.02 -12.67 12.94
C THR A 332 15.47 -12.29 13.15
N HIS A 333 16.34 -12.46 12.16
CA HIS A 333 17.78 -12.24 12.36
C HIS A 333 18.15 -10.78 12.62
N LEU A 334 17.18 -9.89 12.60
CA LEU A 334 17.44 -8.47 12.71
C LEU A 334 17.29 -7.91 14.12
N THR A 335 16.67 -8.57 15.14
CA THR A 335 16.85 -8.05 16.52
C THR A 335 15.93 -8.47 17.65
N LEU A 336 14.76 -9.01 17.47
CA LEU A 336 13.87 -9.36 18.60
C LEU A 336 12.87 -10.44 18.16
N PRO A 337 12.21 -11.13 19.08
CA PRO A 337 11.36 -12.24 18.71
C PRO A 337 10.34 -11.80 17.66
N THR A 338 10.36 -12.48 16.54
CA THR A 338 9.56 -12.17 15.36
C THR A 338 8.11 -12.53 15.61
N THR A 339 7.24 -11.61 15.30
CA THR A 339 5.79 -11.89 15.31
C THR A 339 5.41 -12.51 13.97
N TYR A 340 4.77 -13.65 14.00
CA TYR A 340 4.15 -14.29 12.84
C TYR A 340 2.64 -14.11 12.93
N THR A 341 2.00 -13.91 11.79
CA THR A 341 0.54 -13.91 11.70
C THR A 341 0.09 -15.33 11.30
N VAL A 342 -0.77 -15.94 12.06
CA VAL A 342 -1.33 -17.29 11.85
C VAL A 342 -2.80 -17.19 11.53
#